data_2609a48dac178a3c1a3d803114af9229
#
_entry.id   2609a48dac178a3c1a3d803114af9229
#
_cell.length_a   1.000
_cell.length_b   1.000
_cell.length_c   1.000
_cell.angle_alpha   90.00
_cell.angle_beta   90.00
_cell.angle_gamma   90.00
#
_symmetry.space_group_name_H-M   'P 1'
#
loop_
_entity.id
_entity.type
_entity.pdbx_description
1 polymer ?
#
loop_
_entity_poly.entity_id
_entity_poly.type
_entity_poly.pdbx_seq_one_letter_code
_entity_poly.pdbx_strand_id
1 'polypeptide(L)'
;MAKFNFKNNSLELEIENEKFFVTIDDFRDVNKYLEIAEKAKSLKDTDSVEEILKLMRELIDGILGKGATDKIFKNREFNIADGIDLIVFLNEEINKFKNEKLRVIYSPQRQDELNN
;
A
#
# COMPACT_ATOMS: atom_id res chain seq x y z
N MET A 1 -19.92 31.53 10.46
CA MET A 1 -18.48 31.33 10.73
C MET A 1 -17.94 30.17 9.90
N ALA A 2 -16.90 30.41 9.15
CA ALA A 2 -16.24 29.36 8.41
C ALA A 2 -15.43 28.47 9.36
N LYS A 3 -15.47 27.16 9.11
CA LYS A 3 -14.76 26.18 9.94
C LYS A 3 -13.97 25.25 9.04
N PHE A 4 -12.71 25.01 9.41
CA PHE A 4 -11.83 24.12 8.68
C PHE A 4 -11.29 23.02 9.58
N ASN A 5 -11.39 21.79 9.10
CA ASN A 5 -10.78 20.63 9.76
C ASN A 5 -9.98 19.85 8.73
N PHE A 6 -8.78 19.45 9.11
CA PHE A 6 -7.97 18.59 8.24
C PHE A 6 -8.61 17.21 8.10
N LYS A 7 -8.65 16.70 6.88
CA LYS A 7 -9.12 15.36 6.63
C LYS A 7 -8.06 14.34 7.03
N ASN A 8 -8.51 13.18 7.47
CA ASN A 8 -7.62 12.09 7.77
C ASN A 8 -7.03 11.53 6.47
N ASN A 9 -5.70 11.53 6.35
CA ASN A 9 -4.97 11.00 5.21
C ASN A 9 -4.42 9.60 5.47
N SER A 10 -4.87 8.94 6.52
CA SER A 10 -4.46 7.58 6.85
C SER A 10 -5.45 6.58 6.30
N LEU A 11 -4.93 5.54 5.68
CA LEU A 11 -5.70 4.39 5.24
C LEU A 11 -5.62 3.32 6.31
N GLU A 12 -6.76 2.92 6.86
CA GLU A 12 -6.83 1.85 7.84
C GLU A 12 -7.03 0.52 7.15
N LEU A 13 -6.16 -0.45 7.44
CA LEU A 13 -6.22 -1.80 6.89
C LEU A 13 -6.23 -2.82 8.01
N GLU A 14 -7.01 -3.88 7.84
CA GLU A 14 -6.99 -5.03 8.73
C GLU A 14 -6.43 -6.22 7.96
N ILE A 15 -5.33 -6.77 8.47
CA ILE A 15 -4.64 -7.91 7.86
C ILE A 15 -4.39 -8.95 8.94
N GLU A 16 -4.96 -10.13 8.79
CA GLU A 16 -4.85 -11.21 9.77
C GLU A 16 -5.18 -10.75 11.19
N ASN A 17 -6.30 -10.02 11.31
CA ASN A 17 -6.82 -9.48 12.58
C ASN A 17 -5.94 -8.41 13.23
N GLU A 18 -4.92 -7.92 12.53
CA GLU A 18 -4.09 -6.81 12.98
C GLU A 18 -4.43 -5.56 12.20
N LYS A 19 -4.51 -4.43 12.89
CA LYS A 19 -4.82 -3.15 12.25
C LYS A 19 -3.55 -2.40 11.91
N PHE A 20 -3.51 -1.84 10.71
CA PHE A 20 -2.39 -1.04 10.23
C PHE A 20 -2.90 0.27 9.66
N PHE A 21 -2.12 1.32 9.82
CA PHE A 21 -2.43 2.64 9.27
C PHE A 21 -1.35 3.02 8.28
N VAL A 22 -1.77 3.32 7.06
CA VAL A 22 -0.86 3.77 6.01
C VAL A 22 -1.12 5.26 5.77
N THR A 23 -0.11 6.08 6.03
CA THR A 23 -0.21 7.51 5.83
C THR A 23 0.39 7.85 4.46
N ILE A 24 -0.43 8.44 3.59
CA ILE A 24 -0.02 8.82 2.26
C ILE A 24 -0.01 10.35 2.20
N ASP A 25 1.07 10.95 2.67
CA ASP A 25 1.21 12.39 2.71
C ASP A 25 1.81 12.95 1.43
N ASP A 26 2.51 12.12 0.67
CA ASP A 26 3.26 12.54 -0.49
C ASP A 26 3.23 11.46 -1.57
N PHE A 27 2.88 11.85 -2.79
CA PHE A 27 2.86 10.94 -3.94
C PHE A 27 4.23 10.34 -4.25
N ARG A 28 5.31 11.00 -3.84
CA ARG A 28 6.66 10.46 -4.03
C ARG A 28 6.89 9.18 -3.24
N ASP A 29 6.31 9.09 -2.05
CA ASP A 29 6.43 7.88 -1.22
C ASP A 29 5.73 6.70 -1.89
N VAL A 30 4.57 6.94 -2.52
CA VAL A 30 3.86 5.91 -3.26
C VAL A 30 4.71 5.41 -4.43
N ASN A 31 5.37 6.32 -5.16
CA ASN A 31 6.25 5.95 -6.26
C ASN A 31 7.42 5.09 -5.79
N LYS A 32 7.97 5.40 -4.63
CA LYS A 32 9.05 4.62 -4.05
C LYS A 32 8.62 3.17 -3.79
N TYR A 33 7.43 2.97 -3.28
CA TYR A 33 6.88 1.64 -3.06
C TYR A 33 6.67 0.89 -4.37
N LEU A 34 6.19 1.60 -5.40
CA LEU A 34 6.00 1.00 -6.72
C LEU A 34 7.34 0.57 -7.35
N GLU A 35 8.39 1.36 -7.16
CA GLU A 35 9.73 1.01 -7.64
C GLU A 35 10.24 -0.29 -7.01
N ILE A 36 10.03 -0.44 -5.70
CA ILE A 36 10.44 -1.65 -4.99
C ILE A 36 9.62 -2.85 -5.48
N ALA A 37 8.31 -2.65 -5.71
CA ALA A 37 7.44 -3.70 -6.22
C ALA A 37 7.88 -4.15 -7.62
N GLU A 38 8.27 -3.22 -8.48
CA GLU A 38 8.77 -3.55 -9.81
C GLU A 38 10.11 -4.28 -9.75
N LYS A 39 10.98 -3.89 -8.84
CA LYS A 39 12.22 -4.61 -8.59
C LYS A 39 11.95 -6.05 -8.19
N ALA A 40 10.97 -6.27 -7.32
CA ALA A 40 10.59 -7.62 -6.92
C ALA A 40 10.09 -8.45 -8.09
N LYS A 41 9.37 -7.83 -9.02
CA LYS A 41 8.88 -8.52 -10.23
C LYS A 41 9.98 -8.82 -11.23
N SER A 42 11.04 -8.03 -11.25
CA SER A 42 12.14 -8.19 -12.21
C SER A 42 13.21 -9.17 -11.74
N LEU A 43 13.05 -9.77 -10.57
CA LEU A 43 13.99 -10.76 -10.08
C LEU A 43 13.99 -11.99 -10.99
N LYS A 44 15.18 -12.43 -11.32
CA LYS A 44 15.36 -13.58 -12.22
C LYS A 44 15.30 -14.88 -11.44
N ASP A 45 15.04 -15.97 -12.16
CA ASP A 45 15.01 -17.31 -11.57
C ASP A 45 16.32 -17.70 -10.87
N THR A 46 17.41 -17.00 -11.19
CA THR A 46 18.71 -17.21 -10.56
C THR A 46 18.82 -16.58 -9.17
N ASP A 47 17.87 -15.72 -8.80
CA ASP A 47 17.91 -15.06 -7.49
C ASP A 47 17.48 -16.04 -6.40
N SER A 48 18.12 -15.94 -5.24
CA SER A 48 17.79 -16.82 -4.14
C SER A 48 16.42 -16.47 -3.55
N VAL A 49 15.73 -17.50 -3.05
CA VAL A 49 14.45 -17.33 -2.37
C VAL A 49 14.59 -16.38 -1.18
N GLU A 50 15.72 -16.47 -0.46
CA GLU A 50 15.98 -15.61 0.70
C GLU A 50 16.06 -14.15 0.32
N GLU A 51 16.68 -13.82 -0.80
CA GLU A 51 16.77 -12.44 -1.28
C GLU A 51 15.40 -11.90 -1.68
N ILE A 52 14.59 -12.72 -2.33
CA ILE A 52 13.24 -12.34 -2.71
C ILE A 52 12.40 -12.05 -1.46
N LEU A 53 12.45 -12.94 -0.48
CA LEU A 53 11.73 -12.76 0.78
C LEU A 53 12.20 -11.52 1.53
N LYS A 54 13.49 -11.23 1.49
CA LYS A 54 14.04 -10.03 2.12
C LYS A 54 13.48 -8.76 1.47
N LEU A 55 13.44 -8.71 0.14
CA LEU A 55 12.88 -7.57 -0.59
C LEU A 55 11.39 -7.40 -0.30
N MET A 56 10.66 -8.50 -0.24
CA MET A 56 9.23 -8.45 0.10
C MET A 56 9.01 -7.93 1.51
N ARG A 57 9.81 -8.39 2.47
CA ARG A 57 9.74 -7.91 3.85
C ARG A 57 10.03 -6.42 3.93
N GLU A 58 11.04 -5.96 3.23
CA GLU A 58 11.39 -4.54 3.19
C GLU A 58 10.24 -3.71 2.62
N LEU A 59 9.58 -4.20 1.59
CA LEU A 59 8.44 -3.52 0.99
C LEU A 59 7.26 -3.46 1.95
N ILE A 60 6.89 -4.59 2.54
CA ILE A 60 5.75 -4.67 3.47
C ILE A 60 5.99 -3.79 4.70
N ASP A 61 7.17 -3.89 5.30
CA ASP A 61 7.52 -3.08 6.47
C ASP A 61 7.63 -1.60 6.11
N GLY A 62 8.06 -1.29 4.90
CA GLY A 62 8.11 0.09 4.42
C GLY A 62 6.73 0.72 4.29
N ILE A 63 5.74 -0.06 3.90
CA ILE A 63 4.36 0.41 3.74
C ILE A 63 3.62 0.45 5.08
N LEU A 64 3.70 -0.63 5.85
CA LEU A 64 2.88 -0.82 7.04
C LEU A 64 3.57 -0.44 8.36
N GLY A 65 4.90 -0.31 8.31
CA GLY A 65 5.68 0.02 9.50
C GLY A 65 6.62 -1.11 9.89
N LYS A 66 7.68 -0.75 10.59
CA LYS A 66 8.71 -1.69 11.02
C LYS A 66 8.10 -2.83 11.84
N GLY A 67 8.43 -4.06 11.48
CA GLY A 67 7.94 -5.25 12.19
C GLY A 67 6.57 -5.74 11.74
N ALA A 68 5.94 -5.09 10.75
CA ALA A 68 4.61 -5.48 10.28
C ALA A 68 4.61 -6.89 9.70
N THR A 69 5.63 -7.26 8.92
CA THR A 69 5.72 -8.59 8.34
C THR A 69 5.71 -9.66 9.43
N ASP A 70 6.47 -9.47 10.49
CA ASP A 70 6.54 -10.44 11.58
C ASP A 70 5.20 -10.55 12.32
N LYS A 71 4.48 -9.44 12.47
CA LYS A 71 3.14 -9.46 13.07
C LYS A 71 2.14 -10.25 12.22
N ILE A 72 2.14 -10.00 10.92
CA ILE A 72 1.21 -10.65 10.00
C ILE A 72 1.46 -12.14 9.92
N PHE A 73 2.73 -12.54 9.87
CA PHE A 73 3.13 -13.94 9.69
C PHE A 73 3.50 -14.64 11.00
N LYS A 74 3.07 -14.13 12.14
CA LYS A 74 3.41 -14.73 13.45
C LYS A 74 2.95 -16.18 13.62
N ASN A 75 1.88 -16.57 12.94
CA ASN A 75 1.28 -17.91 13.05
C ASN A 75 1.46 -18.73 11.78
N ARG A 76 2.24 -18.26 10.84
CA ARG A 76 2.49 -18.98 9.59
C ARG A 76 3.84 -18.56 9.02
N GLU A 77 4.45 -19.44 8.28
CA GLU A 77 5.73 -19.17 7.65
C GLU A 77 5.57 -18.15 6.53
N PHE A 78 6.44 -17.14 6.50
CA PHE A 78 6.49 -16.15 5.44
C PHE A 78 7.05 -16.81 4.17
N ASN A 79 6.25 -16.85 3.11
CA ASN A 79 6.63 -17.46 1.84
C ASN A 79 6.34 -16.52 0.68
N ILE A 80 6.90 -16.83 -0.49
CA ILE A 80 6.79 -15.97 -1.67
C ILE A 80 5.34 -15.81 -2.12
N ALA A 81 4.57 -16.88 -2.16
CA ALA A 81 3.19 -16.84 -2.62
C ALA A 81 2.34 -15.91 -1.75
N ASP A 82 2.42 -16.08 -0.44
CA ASP A 82 1.70 -15.22 0.51
C ASP A 82 2.20 -13.79 0.45
N GLY A 83 3.51 -13.61 0.27
CA GLY A 83 4.11 -12.29 0.12
C GLY A 83 3.57 -11.55 -1.11
N ILE A 84 3.45 -12.24 -2.23
CA ILE A 84 2.88 -11.67 -3.46
C ILE A 84 1.43 -11.27 -3.24
N ASP A 85 0.63 -12.17 -2.65
CA ASP A 85 -0.78 -11.90 -2.39
C ASP A 85 -0.95 -10.67 -1.50
N LEU A 86 -0.13 -10.53 -0.47
CA LEU A 86 -0.19 -9.39 0.43
C LEU A 86 0.22 -8.10 -0.29
N ILE A 87 1.29 -8.14 -1.07
CA ILE A 87 1.76 -6.97 -1.80
C ILE A 87 0.72 -6.51 -2.83
N VAL A 88 0.09 -7.44 -3.53
CA VAL A 88 -0.99 -7.12 -4.48
C VAL A 88 -2.15 -6.45 -3.74
N PHE A 89 -2.56 -7.00 -2.61
CA PHE A 89 -3.61 -6.43 -1.78
C PHE A 89 -3.27 -4.99 -1.36
N LEU A 90 -2.06 -4.78 -0.86
CA LEU A 90 -1.61 -3.45 -0.43
C LEU A 90 -1.61 -2.46 -1.59
N ASN A 91 -1.12 -2.89 -2.75
CA ASN A 91 -1.08 -2.04 -3.93
C ASN A 91 -2.48 -1.63 -4.38
N GLU A 92 -3.42 -2.56 -4.40
CA GLU A 92 -4.79 -2.28 -4.77
C GLU A 92 -5.47 -1.32 -3.80
N GLU A 93 -5.30 -1.53 -2.50
CA GLU A 93 -5.92 -0.67 -1.48
C GLU A 93 -5.33 0.74 -1.49
N ILE A 94 -4.02 0.85 -1.65
CA ILE A 94 -3.35 2.15 -1.74
C ILE A 94 -3.81 2.91 -2.99
N ASN A 95 -3.93 2.21 -4.12
CA ASN A 95 -4.39 2.84 -5.35
C ASN A 95 -5.85 3.30 -5.26
N LYS A 96 -6.71 2.51 -4.64
CA LYS A 96 -8.10 2.92 -4.40
C LYS A 96 -8.16 4.19 -3.54
N PHE A 97 -7.41 4.21 -2.45
CA PHE A 97 -7.36 5.35 -1.55
C PHE A 97 -6.84 6.60 -2.26
N LYS A 98 -5.77 6.46 -3.02
CA LYS A 98 -5.19 7.54 -3.80
C LYS A 98 -6.18 8.08 -4.83
N ASN A 99 -6.86 7.20 -5.54
CA ASN A 99 -7.83 7.59 -6.55
C ASN A 99 -9.03 8.31 -5.94
N GLU A 100 -9.51 7.87 -4.79
CA GLU A 100 -10.57 8.54 -4.08
C GLU A 100 -10.17 9.95 -3.65
N LYS A 101 -8.95 10.12 -3.15
CA LYS A 101 -8.43 11.44 -2.77
C LYS A 101 -8.36 12.38 -3.97
N LEU A 102 -7.84 11.90 -5.10
CA LEU A 102 -7.77 12.68 -6.32
C LEU A 102 -9.15 13.00 -6.86
N ARG A 103 -10.07 12.06 -6.80
CA ARG A 103 -11.44 12.26 -7.22
C ARG A 103 -12.12 13.36 -6.43
N VAL A 104 -11.95 13.39 -5.12
CA VAL A 104 -12.51 14.44 -4.27
C VAL A 104 -11.96 15.80 -4.66
N ILE A 105 -10.68 15.90 -5.02
CA ILE A 105 -10.05 17.16 -5.39
C ILE A 105 -10.50 17.64 -6.76
N TYR A 106 -10.62 16.73 -7.73
CA TYR A 106 -10.84 17.11 -9.13
C TYR A 106 -12.25 16.92 -9.67
N SER A 107 -13.13 16.22 -8.96
CA SER A 107 -14.37 15.73 -9.53
C SER A 107 -15.69 16.27 -8.99
N PRO A 108 -15.79 17.07 -7.92
CA PRO A 108 -17.11 17.40 -7.37
C PRO A 108 -18.02 18.09 -8.38
N GLN A 109 -17.47 18.94 -9.22
CA GLN A 109 -18.23 19.66 -10.24
C GLN A 109 -18.26 18.94 -11.57
N ARG A 110 -17.30 18.11 -11.82
CA ARG A 110 -17.17 17.36 -13.05
C ARG A 110 -18.25 16.33 -13.26
N GLN A 111 -18.69 15.71 -12.18
CA GLN A 111 -19.79 14.75 -12.26
C GLN A 111 -21.06 15.40 -12.73
N ASP A 112 -21.33 16.62 -12.30
CA ASP A 112 -22.48 17.37 -12.74
C ASP A 112 -22.41 17.69 -14.22
N GLU A 113 -21.23 18.03 -14.71
CA GLU A 113 -20.99 18.28 -16.13
C GLU A 113 -21.19 17.03 -16.98
N LEU A 114 -20.75 15.88 -16.46
CA LEU A 114 -20.87 14.62 -17.18
C LEU A 114 -22.30 14.10 -17.24
N ASN A 115 -23.14 14.50 -16.30
CA ASN A 115 -24.53 14.07 -16.24
C ASN A 115 -25.47 14.98 -17.04
N ASN A 116 -24.93 16.02 -17.59
CA ASN A 116 -25.69 16.91 -18.46
C ASN A 116 -25.44 16.57 -19.94
#